data_866ca8056a7731ba0c516be05ef6cd4e
#
_entry.id   866ca8056a7731ba0c516be05ef6cd4e
#
_cell.length_a   1.000
_cell.length_b   1.000
_cell.length_c   1.000
_cell.angle_alpha   90.00
_cell.angle_beta   90.00
_cell.angle_gamma   90.00
#
_symmetry.space_group_name_H-M   'P 1'
#
loop_
_entity.id
_entity.type
_entity.pdbx_description
1 polymer ?
#
loop_
_entity_poly.entity_id
_entity_poly.type
_entity_poly.pdbx_seq_one_letter_code
_entity_poly.pdbx_strand_id
1 'polypeptide(L)'
;MIQKQYLILAFNFLIIFQVFGQNPNIDPSWNVHFQDEFNSPSTLTTVWDWHYPWTSCIGASSTTNLPQNRKVSNGYLELTILKQPTPCQNYVSGVIDNNQYSTGAIYSKARFKYGYFETKFRLKQPQNNGEVAGLGPNFWLFPFGDGIHDAYDAAFSNTRYSEIDIVELMRSNFTYTFNMHCKIDTAAPKLTSSFTLNPYAPTTVWTSDFKRSKELDFTQEHTFACEWSPNYVIYYLDNQQIQITDYPLVKNLIEMNITLDINLPTNGEMPLPSTIFPFKLLVDYVKVYKLQFDCSTSVIPLDFNYATFDHKVKKSITLGQQTGQMQQGQSIALRAKDFVLMTDGFEVPIGADFYANNYECDCNTVK
;
A
#
# COMPACT_ATOMS: atom_id res chain seq x y z
N MET A 1 55.71 44.01 -0.96
CA MET A 1 54.22 43.93 -0.92
C MET A 1 53.78 42.61 -1.46
N ILE A 2 53.44 41.66 -0.60
CA ILE A 2 52.99 40.32 -0.99
C ILE A 2 51.48 40.31 -0.85
N GLN A 3 50.76 40.25 -1.99
CA GLN A 3 49.31 40.07 -1.99
C GLN A 3 48.98 38.59 -1.63
N LYS A 4 48.33 38.41 -0.50
CA LYS A 4 47.69 37.13 -0.17
C LYS A 4 46.40 36.96 -0.95
N GLN A 5 46.39 36.05 -1.93
CA GLN A 5 45.17 35.59 -2.56
C GLN A 5 44.48 34.59 -1.62
N TYR A 6 43.28 34.89 -1.17
CA TYR A 6 42.40 33.97 -0.45
C TYR A 6 41.62 33.19 -1.49
N LEU A 7 41.89 31.88 -1.56
CA LEU A 7 41.10 30.92 -2.33
C LEU A 7 39.85 30.57 -1.52
N ILE A 8 38.72 31.14 -1.89
CA ILE A 8 37.43 30.74 -1.29
C ILE A 8 36.98 29.49 -2.02
N LEU A 9 37.17 28.32 -1.38
CA LEU A 9 36.58 27.08 -1.79
C LEU A 9 35.08 27.09 -1.36
N ALA A 10 34.19 27.39 -2.28
CA ALA A 10 32.77 27.19 -2.09
C ALA A 10 32.49 25.68 -2.17
N PHE A 11 32.35 25.03 -1.01
CA PHE A 11 31.79 23.69 -0.92
C PHE A 11 30.28 23.79 -1.19
N ASN A 12 29.85 23.47 -2.40
CA ASN A 12 28.47 23.18 -2.66
C ASN A 12 28.14 21.83 -1.99
N PHE A 13 27.65 21.87 -0.77
CA PHE A 13 26.99 20.72 -0.17
C PHE A 13 25.69 20.46 -0.95
N LEU A 14 25.73 19.50 -1.85
CA LEU A 14 24.50 18.92 -2.42
C LEU A 14 23.84 18.11 -1.29
N ILE A 15 22.97 18.75 -0.52
CA ILE A 15 22.11 18.01 0.42
C ILE A 15 21.08 17.28 -0.43
N ILE A 16 21.34 16.01 -0.67
CA ILE A 16 20.33 15.11 -1.24
C ILE A 16 19.33 14.88 -0.12
N PHE A 17 18.23 15.62 -0.14
CA PHE A 17 17.06 15.27 0.67
C PHE A 17 16.50 13.97 0.09
N GLN A 18 16.78 12.86 0.76
CA GLN A 18 15.96 11.67 0.52
C GLN A 18 14.57 12.02 1.04
N VAL A 19 13.61 12.05 0.14
CA VAL A 19 12.19 12.18 0.48
C VAL A 19 11.77 10.87 1.11
N PHE A 20 11.87 10.78 2.42
CA PHE A 20 11.30 9.67 3.18
C PHE A 20 9.84 10.02 3.43
N GLY A 21 8.92 9.23 2.89
CA GLY A 21 7.55 9.23 3.36
C GLY A 21 7.56 8.88 4.85
N GLN A 22 6.70 9.53 5.64
CA GLN A 22 6.60 9.24 7.07
C GLN A 22 5.32 8.47 7.34
N ASN A 23 5.44 7.37 8.07
CA ASN A 23 4.29 6.60 8.47
C ASN A 23 3.44 7.35 9.52
N PRO A 24 2.14 7.01 9.66
CA PRO A 24 1.23 7.69 10.57
C PRO A 24 1.64 7.69 12.05
N ASN A 25 2.54 6.80 12.48
CA ASN A 25 2.98 6.74 13.86
C ASN A 25 3.91 7.90 14.26
N ILE A 26 4.56 8.53 13.27
CA ILE A 26 5.49 9.64 13.48
C ILE A 26 5.05 10.92 12.79
N ASP A 27 4.12 10.86 11.87
CA ASP A 27 3.61 11.98 11.10
C ASP A 27 2.18 12.35 11.55
N PRO A 28 2.04 13.47 12.28
CA PRO A 28 0.75 13.89 12.83
C PRO A 28 -0.26 14.40 11.77
N SER A 29 0.15 14.50 10.51
CA SER A 29 -0.74 14.89 9.41
C SER A 29 -1.77 13.81 9.08
N TRP A 30 -1.47 12.57 9.40
CA TRP A 30 -2.32 11.44 9.09
C TRP A 30 -3.44 11.26 10.11
N ASN A 31 -4.66 11.14 9.64
CA ASN A 31 -5.83 10.88 10.47
C ASN A 31 -6.46 9.56 10.07
N VAL A 32 -6.83 8.75 11.05
CA VAL A 32 -7.56 7.50 10.81
C VAL A 32 -8.87 7.81 10.12
N HIS A 33 -9.06 7.26 8.93
CA HIS A 33 -10.25 7.40 8.11
C HIS A 33 -11.11 6.14 8.12
N PHE A 34 -10.46 4.98 8.15
CA PHE A 34 -11.09 3.67 8.23
C PHE A 34 -10.23 2.74 9.06
N GLN A 35 -10.85 1.89 9.86
CA GLN A 35 -10.15 0.83 10.58
C GLN A 35 -11.07 -0.34 10.88
N ASP A 36 -10.50 -1.54 10.88
CA ASP A 36 -11.08 -2.75 11.46
C ASP A 36 -10.01 -3.50 12.24
N GLU A 37 -10.21 -3.63 13.54
CA GLU A 37 -9.35 -4.37 14.48
C GLU A 37 -9.86 -5.81 14.66
N PHE A 38 -10.80 -6.25 13.84
CA PHE A 38 -11.42 -7.57 13.85
C PHE A 38 -11.89 -8.05 15.24
N ASN A 39 -12.45 -7.11 16.02
CA ASN A 39 -13.00 -7.38 17.34
C ASN A 39 -14.43 -7.97 17.29
N SER A 40 -15.10 -7.90 16.14
CA SER A 40 -16.46 -8.39 15.97
C SER A 40 -16.63 -9.20 14.69
N PRO A 41 -17.22 -10.41 14.75
CA PRO A 41 -17.55 -11.18 13.54
C PRO A 41 -18.51 -10.49 12.58
N SER A 42 -19.30 -9.52 13.05
CA SER A 42 -20.27 -8.80 12.23
C SER A 42 -19.60 -7.96 11.14
N THR A 43 -18.33 -7.56 11.32
CA THR A 43 -17.59 -6.79 10.29
C THR A 43 -17.47 -7.57 8.99
N LEU A 44 -17.40 -8.91 9.03
CA LEU A 44 -17.34 -9.77 7.84
C LEU A 44 -18.56 -9.66 6.91
N THR A 45 -19.63 -9.04 7.38
CA THR A 45 -20.84 -8.85 6.56
C THR A 45 -21.23 -7.39 6.40
N THR A 46 -20.85 -6.52 7.33
CA THR A 46 -21.18 -5.10 7.30
C THR A 46 -20.11 -4.27 6.57
N VAL A 47 -18.86 -4.63 6.73
CA VAL A 47 -17.68 -3.88 6.22
C VAL A 47 -17.05 -4.57 5.02
N TRP A 48 -17.03 -5.90 5.04
CA TRP A 48 -16.32 -6.73 4.07
C TRP A 48 -17.28 -7.59 3.24
N ASP A 49 -16.82 -7.93 2.03
CA ASP A 49 -17.37 -9.00 1.23
C ASP A 49 -16.31 -10.12 1.08
N TRP A 50 -16.65 -11.25 0.40
CA TRP A 50 -15.81 -12.46 0.51
C TRP A 50 -15.35 -13.06 -0.81
N HIS A 51 -15.95 -12.73 -1.93
CA HIS A 51 -15.58 -13.29 -3.23
C HIS A 51 -15.36 -12.17 -4.25
N TYR A 52 -14.59 -12.46 -5.24
CA TYR A 52 -14.49 -11.56 -6.36
C TYR A 52 -15.82 -11.52 -7.12
N PRO A 53 -16.31 -10.35 -7.52
CA PRO A 53 -17.62 -10.24 -8.17
C PRO A 53 -17.76 -11.08 -9.45
N TRP A 54 -16.66 -11.38 -10.13
CA TRP A 54 -16.64 -12.13 -11.38
C TRP A 54 -16.35 -13.63 -11.23
N THR A 55 -15.81 -14.06 -10.08
CA THR A 55 -15.43 -15.47 -9.90
C THR A 55 -15.23 -15.85 -8.44
N SER A 56 -15.53 -17.10 -8.12
CA SER A 56 -15.03 -17.74 -6.90
C SER A 56 -13.72 -18.51 -7.14
N CYS A 57 -13.25 -18.59 -8.38
CA CYS A 57 -11.97 -19.19 -8.74
C CYS A 57 -10.86 -18.15 -8.58
N ILE A 58 -9.81 -18.48 -7.87
CA ILE A 58 -8.59 -17.68 -7.91
C ILE A 58 -7.68 -18.26 -8.99
N GLY A 59 -7.78 -17.69 -10.16
CA GLY A 59 -6.95 -17.80 -11.35
C GLY A 59 -6.08 -19.06 -11.49
N ALA A 60 -4.81 -18.84 -11.79
CA ALA A 60 -3.83 -19.90 -12.00
C ALA A 60 -3.53 -20.74 -10.74
N SER A 61 -4.05 -20.37 -9.58
CA SER A 61 -3.66 -20.94 -8.31
C SER A 61 -4.50 -22.17 -7.87
N SER A 62 -5.43 -22.64 -8.68
CA SER A 62 -6.25 -23.82 -8.36
C SER A 62 -6.97 -23.74 -7.00
N THR A 63 -7.36 -22.54 -6.58
CA THR A 63 -8.05 -22.27 -5.32
C THR A 63 -9.47 -21.77 -5.54
N THR A 64 -10.36 -22.09 -4.62
CA THR A 64 -11.75 -21.62 -4.61
C THR A 64 -12.01 -20.80 -3.36
N ASN A 65 -12.48 -19.57 -3.51
CA ASN A 65 -12.92 -18.74 -2.39
C ASN A 65 -14.22 -19.29 -1.79
N LEU A 66 -14.21 -19.45 -0.47
CA LEU A 66 -15.38 -19.91 0.28
C LEU A 66 -15.63 -19.03 1.51
N PRO A 67 -16.89 -18.68 1.81
CA PRO A 67 -17.22 -17.82 2.95
C PRO A 67 -16.87 -18.46 4.30
N GLN A 68 -16.91 -19.79 4.42
CA GLN A 68 -16.55 -20.52 5.65
C GLN A 68 -15.04 -20.53 5.93
N ASN A 69 -14.20 -20.18 4.96
CA ASN A 69 -12.76 -20.12 5.14
C ASN A 69 -12.29 -18.75 5.70
N ARG A 70 -13.22 -17.89 6.11
CA ARG A 70 -12.97 -16.64 6.81
C ARG A 70 -13.69 -16.61 8.14
N LYS A 71 -12.99 -16.14 9.18
CA LYS A 71 -13.53 -16.08 10.53
C LYS A 71 -12.86 -14.94 11.30
N VAL A 72 -13.63 -14.25 12.15
CA VAL A 72 -13.06 -13.37 13.18
C VAL A 72 -13.03 -14.14 14.49
N SER A 73 -11.86 -14.23 15.11
CA SER A 73 -11.64 -14.99 16.33
C SER A 73 -10.43 -14.44 17.11
N ASN A 74 -10.58 -14.23 18.40
CA ASN A 74 -9.51 -13.76 19.30
C ASN A 74 -8.83 -12.45 18.84
N GLY A 75 -9.58 -11.51 18.29
CA GLY A 75 -9.04 -10.24 17.79
C GLY A 75 -8.32 -10.35 16.44
N TYR A 76 -8.49 -11.45 15.71
CA TYR A 76 -7.89 -11.64 14.39
C TYR A 76 -8.95 -11.98 13.35
N LEU A 77 -8.76 -11.47 12.14
CA LEU A 77 -9.31 -12.11 10.95
C LEU A 77 -8.47 -13.34 10.63
N GLU A 78 -9.10 -14.50 10.58
CA GLU A 78 -8.50 -15.75 10.12
C GLU A 78 -8.98 -16.04 8.69
N LEU A 79 -8.07 -16.00 7.71
CA LEU A 79 -8.29 -16.51 6.37
C LEU A 79 -7.58 -17.85 6.24
N THR A 80 -8.33 -18.90 5.87
CA THR A 80 -7.81 -20.26 5.93
C THR A 80 -7.71 -20.83 4.51
N ILE A 81 -6.58 -21.48 4.20
CA ILE A 81 -6.44 -22.31 3.02
C ILE A 81 -6.41 -23.79 3.41
N LEU A 82 -7.18 -24.59 2.67
CA LEU A 82 -7.38 -26.02 2.89
C LEU A 82 -7.08 -26.79 1.61
N LYS A 83 -6.45 -27.96 1.76
CA LYS A 83 -6.39 -28.95 0.66
C LYS A 83 -7.71 -29.70 0.61
N GLN A 84 -8.66 -29.13 -0.10
CA GLN A 84 -10.03 -29.64 -0.22
C GLN A 84 -10.52 -29.40 -1.64
N PRO A 85 -10.74 -30.45 -2.43
CA PRO A 85 -11.34 -30.33 -3.75
C PRO A 85 -12.68 -29.59 -3.67
N THR A 86 -12.80 -28.52 -4.41
CA THR A 86 -13.96 -27.64 -4.34
C THR A 86 -14.26 -27.06 -5.72
N PRO A 87 -15.50 -27.17 -6.22
CA PRO A 87 -15.87 -26.51 -7.45
C PRO A 87 -15.79 -24.98 -7.27
N CYS A 88 -15.35 -24.30 -8.30
CA CYS A 88 -15.42 -22.85 -8.40
C CYS A 88 -16.18 -22.45 -9.66
N GLN A 89 -16.72 -21.27 -9.68
CA GLN A 89 -17.48 -20.75 -10.80
C GLN A 89 -16.94 -19.40 -11.26
N ASN A 90 -16.73 -19.28 -12.54
CA ASN A 90 -16.59 -17.98 -13.20
C ASN A 90 -17.99 -17.44 -13.48
N TYR A 91 -18.37 -16.36 -12.81
CA TYR A 91 -19.71 -15.79 -12.89
C TYR A 91 -20.00 -15.09 -14.22
N VAL A 92 -18.95 -14.65 -14.93
CA VAL A 92 -19.08 -13.99 -16.23
C VAL A 92 -19.30 -15.01 -17.35
N SER A 93 -18.49 -16.07 -17.39
CA SER A 93 -18.58 -17.11 -18.43
C SER A 93 -19.51 -18.27 -18.09
N GLY A 94 -19.88 -18.42 -16.82
CA GLY A 94 -20.65 -19.56 -16.31
C GLY A 94 -19.85 -20.86 -16.19
N VAL A 95 -18.56 -20.85 -16.54
CA VAL A 95 -17.70 -22.04 -16.46
C VAL A 95 -17.50 -22.45 -15.00
N ILE A 96 -17.60 -23.77 -14.76
CA ILE A 96 -17.33 -24.36 -13.44
C ILE A 96 -16.08 -25.23 -13.57
N ASP A 97 -15.08 -24.95 -12.74
CA ASP A 97 -13.84 -25.69 -12.60
C ASP A 97 -13.79 -26.40 -11.24
N ASN A 98 -12.96 -27.42 -11.13
CA ASN A 98 -12.71 -28.13 -9.87
C ASN A 98 -11.30 -27.85 -9.39
N ASN A 99 -11.19 -27.02 -8.37
CA ASN A 99 -9.93 -26.68 -7.74
C ASN A 99 -9.59 -27.68 -6.63
N GLN A 100 -8.30 -27.88 -6.38
CA GLN A 100 -7.80 -28.80 -5.34
C GLN A 100 -7.78 -28.19 -3.96
N TYR A 101 -7.91 -26.87 -3.87
CA TYR A 101 -7.80 -26.12 -2.63
C TYR A 101 -8.99 -25.17 -2.49
N SER A 102 -9.38 -24.93 -1.25
CA SER A 102 -10.30 -23.87 -0.89
C SER A 102 -9.60 -22.83 -0.04
N THR A 103 -9.96 -21.55 -0.18
CA THR A 103 -9.33 -20.43 0.49
C THR A 103 -10.34 -19.43 1.01
N GLY A 104 -9.88 -18.52 1.88
CA GLY A 104 -10.62 -17.35 2.35
C GLY A 104 -10.06 -16.06 1.76
N ALA A 105 -10.95 -15.16 1.41
CA ALA A 105 -10.64 -13.80 0.99
C ALA A 105 -11.66 -12.82 1.55
N ILE A 106 -11.25 -11.58 1.72
CA ILE A 106 -12.15 -10.44 1.97
C ILE A 106 -11.77 -9.26 1.07
N TYR A 107 -12.75 -8.46 0.71
CA TYR A 107 -12.51 -7.13 0.16
C TYR A 107 -13.44 -6.11 0.83
N SER A 108 -12.96 -4.87 0.99
CA SER A 108 -13.76 -3.82 1.62
C SER A 108 -14.92 -3.41 0.72
N LYS A 109 -16.11 -3.17 1.29
CA LYS A 109 -17.25 -2.59 0.55
C LYS A 109 -16.99 -1.14 0.19
N ALA A 110 -16.27 -0.40 1.05
CA ALA A 110 -15.82 0.95 0.77
C ALA A 110 -14.68 0.95 -0.24
N ARG A 111 -14.63 1.98 -1.06
CA ARG A 111 -13.53 2.30 -1.97
C ARG A 111 -12.75 3.48 -1.45
N PHE A 112 -11.48 3.50 -1.75
CA PHE A 112 -10.55 4.52 -1.31
C PHE A 112 -9.73 5.04 -2.50
N LYS A 113 -9.45 6.32 -2.48
CA LYS A 113 -8.51 6.95 -3.39
C LYS A 113 -7.53 7.77 -2.56
N TYR A 114 -6.23 7.52 -2.74
CA TYR A 114 -5.15 8.11 -1.96
C TYR A 114 -5.25 7.83 -0.45
N GLY A 115 -4.16 7.93 0.23
CA GLY A 115 -4.05 7.71 1.66
C GLY A 115 -2.88 6.80 2.02
N TYR A 116 -2.78 6.48 3.29
CA TYR A 116 -1.84 5.50 3.81
C TYR A 116 -2.64 4.26 4.22
N PHE A 117 -2.33 3.14 3.60
CA PHE A 117 -3.01 1.84 3.78
C PHE A 117 -2.09 0.93 4.54
N GLU A 118 -2.57 0.35 5.62
CA GLU A 118 -1.77 -0.46 6.52
C GLU A 118 -2.52 -1.69 6.99
N THR A 119 -1.81 -2.80 7.05
CA THR A 119 -2.26 -4.03 7.72
C THR A 119 -1.13 -4.66 8.48
N LYS A 120 -1.46 -5.38 9.53
CA LYS A 120 -0.52 -6.19 10.30
C LYS A 120 -1.01 -7.62 10.31
N PHE A 121 -0.14 -8.54 9.92
CA PHE A 121 -0.51 -9.95 9.87
C PHE A 121 0.68 -10.90 10.06
N ARG A 122 0.35 -12.18 10.26
CA ARG A 122 1.28 -13.30 10.23
C ARG A 122 0.64 -14.55 9.66
N LEU A 123 1.46 -15.49 9.21
CA LEU A 123 1.03 -16.84 8.84
C LEU A 123 1.09 -17.77 10.04
N LYS A 124 -0.01 -18.49 10.25
CA LYS A 124 -0.05 -19.62 11.18
C LYS A 124 -0.06 -20.92 10.38
N GLN A 125 0.97 -21.71 10.59
CA GLN A 125 1.12 -23.02 9.96
C GLN A 125 0.87 -24.15 10.97
N PRO A 126 0.51 -25.36 10.50
CA PRO A 126 0.48 -26.54 11.35
C PRO A 126 1.86 -26.84 11.96
N GLN A 127 1.85 -27.44 13.14
CA GLN A 127 3.09 -27.94 13.74
C GLN A 127 3.72 -29.01 12.85
N ASN A 128 5.05 -29.05 12.88
CA ASN A 128 5.87 -30.00 12.08
C ASN A 128 5.79 -29.84 10.56
N ASN A 129 5.30 -28.70 10.06
CA ASN A 129 5.52 -28.36 8.68
C ASN A 129 6.98 -27.97 8.50
N GLY A 130 7.61 -28.56 7.50
CA GLY A 130 8.91 -28.14 7.04
C GLY A 130 8.82 -26.79 6.30
N GLU A 131 9.62 -26.64 5.27
CA GLU A 131 9.62 -25.45 4.42
C GLU A 131 8.22 -25.15 3.87
N VAL A 132 7.72 -23.95 4.11
CA VAL A 132 6.42 -23.47 3.62
C VAL A 132 6.60 -23.00 2.19
N ALA A 133 6.34 -23.88 1.25
CA ALA A 133 6.35 -23.54 -0.15
C ALA A 133 4.92 -23.40 -0.71
N GLY A 134 4.74 -22.50 -1.63
CA GLY A 134 3.52 -22.42 -2.42
C GLY A 134 2.30 -21.83 -1.69
N LEU A 135 2.51 -20.88 -0.76
CA LEU A 135 1.42 -20.13 -0.13
C LEU A 135 1.62 -18.63 -0.34
N GLY A 136 0.56 -17.94 -0.69
CA GLY A 136 0.56 -16.50 -0.96
C GLY A 136 -0.41 -15.74 -0.08
N PRO A 137 0.04 -15.15 1.05
CA PRO A 137 -0.70 -14.07 1.68
C PRO A 137 -0.60 -12.83 0.80
N ASN A 138 -1.75 -12.17 0.56
CA ASN A 138 -1.80 -10.96 -0.25
C ASN A 138 -2.55 -9.85 0.48
N PHE A 139 -2.03 -8.64 0.32
CA PHE A 139 -2.67 -7.39 0.69
C PHE A 139 -2.53 -6.42 -0.48
N TRP A 140 -3.63 -6.07 -1.10
CA TRP A 140 -3.65 -5.34 -2.34
C TRP A 140 -4.89 -4.47 -2.51
N LEU A 141 -4.83 -3.52 -3.42
CA LEU A 141 -5.92 -2.60 -3.73
C LEU A 141 -6.39 -2.86 -5.16
N PHE A 142 -7.70 -2.99 -5.34
CA PHE A 142 -8.30 -3.29 -6.62
C PHE A 142 -9.72 -2.70 -6.76
N PRO A 143 -10.14 -2.20 -7.93
CA PRO A 143 -11.46 -1.60 -8.11
C PRO A 143 -12.52 -2.68 -8.34
N PHE A 144 -13.12 -3.20 -7.27
CA PHE A 144 -14.32 -4.02 -7.37
C PHE A 144 -15.53 -3.12 -7.64
N GLY A 145 -16.33 -3.45 -8.65
CA GLY A 145 -17.58 -2.72 -8.95
C GLY A 145 -18.71 -3.04 -7.97
N ASP A 146 -19.80 -2.32 -8.11
CA ASP A 146 -21.04 -2.60 -7.36
C ASP A 146 -21.82 -3.78 -7.95
N GLY A 147 -21.34 -4.31 -9.05
CA GLY A 147 -21.86 -5.49 -9.75
C GLY A 147 -20.81 -6.19 -10.58
N ILE A 148 -21.12 -7.39 -11.06
CA ILE A 148 -20.20 -8.26 -11.80
C ILE A 148 -19.61 -7.54 -13.02
N HIS A 149 -20.45 -6.81 -13.74
CA HIS A 149 -20.01 -6.10 -14.96
C HIS A 149 -19.18 -4.88 -14.65
N ASP A 150 -19.56 -4.07 -13.65
CA ASP A 150 -18.85 -2.85 -13.32
C ASP A 150 -17.43 -3.12 -12.82
N ALA A 151 -17.26 -4.15 -12.00
CA ALA A 151 -15.95 -4.55 -11.51
C ALA A 151 -15.07 -5.11 -12.64
N TYR A 152 -15.64 -5.99 -13.46
CA TYR A 152 -14.91 -6.55 -14.59
C TYR A 152 -14.55 -5.47 -15.61
N ASP A 153 -15.49 -4.60 -15.95
CA ASP A 153 -15.26 -3.51 -16.88
C ASP A 153 -14.28 -2.47 -16.34
N ALA A 154 -14.34 -2.14 -15.06
CA ALA A 154 -13.39 -1.23 -14.43
C ALA A 154 -11.98 -1.83 -14.35
N ALA A 155 -11.87 -3.11 -13.98
CA ALA A 155 -10.61 -3.79 -13.83
C ALA A 155 -9.97 -4.19 -15.16
N PHE A 156 -10.79 -4.65 -16.10
CA PHE A 156 -10.34 -5.22 -17.38
C PHE A 156 -10.79 -4.41 -18.59
N SER A 157 -11.29 -3.20 -18.38
CA SER A 157 -11.65 -2.35 -19.50
C SER A 157 -10.42 -2.07 -20.37
N ASN A 158 -10.65 -1.95 -21.66
CA ASN A 158 -9.58 -1.73 -22.62
C ASN A 158 -8.81 -0.42 -22.39
N THR A 159 -9.34 0.46 -21.55
CA THR A 159 -8.86 1.83 -21.37
C THR A 159 -8.28 2.12 -20.01
N ARG A 160 -8.59 1.31 -18.98
CA ARG A 160 -8.09 1.56 -17.62
C ARG A 160 -7.88 0.25 -16.87
N TYR A 161 -6.76 0.16 -16.19
CA TYR A 161 -6.48 -0.85 -15.19
C TYR A 161 -5.83 -0.18 -13.99
N SER A 162 -6.20 -0.58 -12.80
CA SER A 162 -5.69 -0.01 -11.56
C SER A 162 -5.54 -1.10 -10.52
N GLU A 163 -4.31 -1.26 -10.01
CA GLU A 163 -4.00 -2.24 -8.96
C GLU A 163 -2.76 -1.78 -8.21
N ILE A 164 -2.75 -1.92 -6.91
CA ILE A 164 -1.57 -1.73 -6.07
C ILE A 164 -1.43 -2.97 -5.21
N ASP A 165 -0.37 -3.74 -5.43
CA ASP A 165 -0.01 -4.90 -4.62
C ASP A 165 0.93 -4.44 -3.51
N ILE A 166 0.44 -4.39 -2.28
CA ILE A 166 1.25 -3.99 -1.12
C ILE A 166 2.06 -5.18 -0.63
N VAL A 167 1.45 -6.36 -0.67
CA VAL A 167 2.10 -7.65 -0.46
C VAL A 167 1.51 -8.65 -1.43
N GLU A 168 2.35 -9.26 -2.23
CA GLU A 168 2.01 -10.43 -3.03
C GLU A 168 3.13 -11.46 -2.88
N LEU A 169 2.82 -12.63 -2.32
CA LEU A 169 3.79 -13.69 -2.22
C LEU A 169 3.73 -14.56 -3.48
N MET A 170 4.72 -14.40 -4.35
CA MET A 170 4.77 -15.08 -5.64
C MET A 170 5.66 -16.34 -5.66
N ARG A 171 6.42 -16.61 -4.60
CA ARG A 171 7.40 -17.71 -4.61
C ARG A 171 7.53 -18.41 -3.25
N SER A 172 7.94 -19.68 -3.32
CA SER A 172 8.13 -20.58 -2.17
C SER A 172 9.24 -20.19 -1.20
N ASN A 173 10.04 -19.17 -1.49
CA ASN A 173 11.26 -18.85 -0.73
C ASN A 173 11.07 -17.65 0.23
N PHE A 174 9.84 -17.40 0.70
CA PHE A 174 9.50 -16.25 1.56
C PHE A 174 9.85 -14.87 0.97
N THR A 175 10.03 -14.80 -0.34
CA THR A 175 10.18 -13.54 -1.05
C THR A 175 8.80 -13.06 -1.45
N TYR A 176 8.35 -11.94 -0.90
CA TYR A 176 7.16 -11.28 -1.38
C TYR A 176 7.51 -10.18 -2.39
N THR A 177 6.55 -9.85 -3.21
CA THR A 177 6.61 -8.75 -4.15
C THR A 177 5.65 -7.66 -3.73
N PHE A 178 5.94 -6.44 -4.15
CA PHE A 178 5.01 -5.32 -4.12
C PHE A 178 5.08 -4.64 -5.48
N ASN A 179 3.94 -4.14 -5.94
CA ASN A 179 3.82 -3.72 -7.32
C ASN A 179 2.70 -2.71 -7.52
N MET A 180 2.71 -2.05 -8.66
CA MET A 180 1.62 -1.22 -9.12
C MET A 180 1.33 -1.57 -10.57
N HIS A 181 0.08 -1.92 -10.87
CA HIS A 181 -0.38 -2.13 -12.22
C HIS A 181 -1.34 -1.00 -12.60
N CYS A 182 -0.99 -0.30 -13.66
CA CYS A 182 -1.82 0.78 -14.18
C CYS A 182 -1.82 0.74 -15.70
N LYS A 183 -2.98 0.83 -16.32
CA LYS A 183 -3.12 0.98 -17.77
C LYS A 183 -4.02 2.17 -18.07
N ILE A 184 -3.54 3.03 -18.94
CA ILE A 184 -4.38 4.00 -19.63
C ILE A 184 -4.05 3.89 -21.10
N ASP A 185 -5.05 3.53 -21.87
CA ASP A 185 -4.95 3.56 -23.31
C ASP A 185 -6.20 4.20 -23.90
N THR A 186 -5.99 5.25 -24.64
CA THR A 186 -7.05 5.98 -25.32
C THR A 186 -7.22 5.52 -26.78
N ALA A 187 -6.37 4.62 -27.28
CA ALA A 187 -6.33 4.30 -28.72
C ALA A 187 -5.92 2.85 -29.06
N ALA A 188 -5.52 2.00 -28.10
CA ALA A 188 -4.99 0.69 -28.44
C ALA A 188 -6.04 -0.43 -28.38
N PRO A 189 -5.93 -1.41 -29.30
CA PRO A 189 -6.78 -2.59 -29.26
C PRO A 189 -6.53 -3.42 -28.00
N LYS A 190 -7.53 -4.20 -27.60
CA LYS A 190 -7.46 -5.15 -26.49
C LYS A 190 -6.10 -5.81 -26.38
N LEU A 191 -5.34 -5.49 -25.35
CA LEU A 191 -4.20 -6.30 -24.96
C LEU A 191 -4.73 -7.48 -24.16
N THR A 192 -4.67 -8.66 -24.75
CA THR A 192 -5.25 -9.88 -24.25
C THR A 192 -4.40 -10.64 -23.25
N SER A 193 -3.23 -10.13 -22.87
CA SER A 193 -2.39 -10.78 -21.87
C SER A 193 -1.26 -9.89 -21.40
N SER A 194 -0.96 -9.96 -20.11
CA SER A 194 0.11 -9.29 -19.38
C SER A 194 0.04 -7.77 -19.38
N PHE A 195 -0.45 -7.24 -18.29
CA PHE A 195 -0.46 -5.80 -17.99
C PHE A 195 0.91 -5.34 -17.53
N THR A 196 1.90 -5.56 -18.36
CA THR A 196 3.20 -4.97 -18.17
C THR A 196 3.15 -3.59 -18.75
N LEU A 197 2.95 -2.62 -17.92
CA LEU A 197 3.05 -1.24 -18.35
C LEU A 197 4.49 -0.86 -18.48
N ASN A 198 4.81 -0.63 -19.73
CA ASN A 198 5.90 0.21 -20.14
C ASN A 198 7.31 -0.20 -19.69
N PRO A 199 8.28 -0.15 -20.60
CA PRO A 199 9.69 -0.41 -20.31
C PRO A 199 10.32 0.52 -19.25
N TYR A 200 9.60 1.54 -18.76
CA TYR A 200 10.09 2.49 -17.75
C TYR A 200 9.41 2.39 -16.38
N ALA A 201 8.34 1.63 -16.23
CA ALA A 201 7.87 1.30 -14.89
C ALA A 201 8.63 0.04 -14.47
N PRO A 202 9.29 0.04 -13.32
CA PRO A 202 9.65 -1.20 -12.69
C PRO A 202 8.34 -1.88 -12.30
N THR A 203 7.81 -2.67 -13.22
CA THR A 203 6.54 -3.37 -13.06
C THR A 203 6.61 -4.40 -11.98
N THR A 204 7.81 -4.78 -11.62
CA THR A 204 8.08 -5.68 -10.51
C THR A 204 9.42 -5.26 -9.95
N VAL A 205 9.43 -4.58 -8.84
CA VAL A 205 10.65 -4.45 -8.08
C VAL A 205 10.92 -5.80 -7.45
N TRP A 206 11.54 -6.66 -8.21
CA TRP A 206 12.26 -7.78 -7.64
C TRP A 206 13.39 -7.15 -6.84
N THR A 207 13.15 -6.88 -5.60
CA THR A 207 14.20 -6.43 -4.74
C THR A 207 15.10 -7.61 -4.48
N SER A 208 16.08 -7.78 -5.37
CA SER A 208 17.28 -8.55 -5.01
C SER A 208 17.88 -8.02 -3.71
N ASP A 209 17.59 -6.77 -3.34
CA ASP A 209 17.89 -6.15 -2.07
C ASP A 209 16.99 -6.64 -0.92
N PHE A 210 15.86 -7.29 -1.20
CA PHE A 210 15.16 -8.16 -0.24
C PHE A 210 15.89 -9.47 0.05
N LYS A 211 17.19 -9.48 0.04
CA LYS A 211 17.93 -10.43 0.88
C LYS A 211 17.39 -10.44 2.31
N ARG A 212 16.78 -9.34 2.75
CA ARG A 212 16.04 -9.24 4.01
C ARG A 212 14.71 -9.96 4.00
N SER A 213 14.01 -10.09 2.90
CA SER A 213 12.75 -10.82 2.83
C SER A 213 12.94 -12.34 2.84
N LYS A 214 14.09 -12.85 2.42
CA LYS A 214 14.45 -14.25 2.68
C LYS A 214 14.60 -14.54 4.17
N GLU A 215 14.88 -13.50 4.97
CA GLU A 215 14.95 -13.56 6.42
C GLU A 215 13.63 -13.14 7.08
N LEU A 216 12.61 -12.74 6.29
CA LEU A 216 11.31 -12.38 6.82
C LEU A 216 10.56 -13.64 7.22
N ASP A 217 10.48 -13.85 8.50
CA ASP A 217 9.70 -14.94 9.08
C ASP A 217 8.22 -14.56 9.15
N PHE A 218 7.46 -14.90 8.11
CA PHE A 218 6.02 -14.66 8.08
C PHE A 218 5.23 -15.33 9.22
N THR A 219 5.86 -16.19 10.04
CA THR A 219 5.22 -16.69 11.26
C THR A 219 5.20 -15.64 12.37
N GLN A 220 6.02 -14.61 12.27
CA GLN A 220 5.99 -13.42 13.10
C GLN A 220 5.06 -12.37 12.50
N GLU A 221 4.59 -11.47 13.35
CA GLU A 221 3.76 -10.36 12.90
C GLU A 221 4.62 -9.28 12.25
N HIS A 222 4.21 -8.88 11.05
CA HIS A 222 4.81 -7.78 10.32
C HIS A 222 3.73 -6.77 9.90
N THR A 223 4.12 -5.51 9.85
CA THR A 223 3.30 -4.42 9.35
C THR A 223 3.68 -4.12 7.91
N PHE A 224 2.71 -4.20 7.02
CA PHE A 224 2.86 -3.88 5.61
C PHE A 224 1.99 -2.67 5.28
N ALA A 225 2.56 -1.72 4.54
CA ALA A 225 1.79 -0.54 4.19
C ALA A 225 2.21 0.07 2.85
N CYS A 226 1.33 0.92 2.32
CA CYS A 226 1.69 1.85 1.26
C CYS A 226 1.07 3.24 1.49
N GLU A 227 1.83 4.27 1.18
CA GLU A 227 1.31 5.62 0.96
C GLU A 227 1.02 5.80 -0.52
N TRP A 228 -0.24 5.96 -0.87
CA TRP A 228 -0.66 6.27 -2.22
C TRP A 228 -1.07 7.74 -2.31
N SER A 229 -0.31 8.50 -3.06
CA SER A 229 -0.54 9.92 -3.36
C SER A 229 -0.93 10.11 -4.83
N PRO A 230 -1.33 11.30 -5.26
CA PRO A 230 -1.51 11.59 -6.68
C PRO A 230 -0.28 11.36 -7.56
N ASN A 231 0.91 11.46 -7.00
CA ASN A 231 2.16 11.49 -7.76
C ASN A 231 3.07 10.29 -7.53
N TYR A 232 2.85 9.54 -6.45
CA TYR A 232 3.72 8.41 -6.08
C TYR A 232 2.99 7.36 -5.25
N VAL A 233 3.56 6.16 -5.21
CA VAL A 233 3.25 5.13 -4.23
C VAL A 233 4.55 4.80 -3.49
N ILE A 234 4.53 4.87 -2.15
CA ILE A 234 5.64 4.46 -1.29
C ILE A 234 5.22 3.21 -0.55
N TYR A 235 6.10 2.21 -0.52
CA TYR A 235 5.87 0.94 0.19
C TYR A 235 6.68 0.89 1.47
N TYR A 236 6.09 0.28 2.50
CA TYR A 236 6.68 0.16 3.82
C TYR A 236 6.60 -1.27 4.35
N LEU A 237 7.64 -1.68 5.06
CA LEU A 237 7.69 -2.89 5.88
C LEU A 237 8.13 -2.50 7.29
N ASP A 238 7.36 -2.90 8.31
CA ASP A 238 7.64 -2.61 9.72
C ASP A 238 7.97 -1.12 9.95
N ASN A 239 7.16 -0.26 9.36
CA ASN A 239 7.26 1.20 9.38
C ASN A 239 8.50 1.79 8.67
N GLN A 240 9.29 0.98 8.01
CA GLN A 240 10.43 1.45 7.23
C GLN A 240 10.06 1.54 5.75
N GLN A 241 10.37 2.67 5.13
CA GLN A 241 10.23 2.80 3.69
C GLN A 241 11.17 1.83 2.97
N ILE A 242 10.61 1.06 2.05
CA ILE A 242 11.36 0.08 1.27
C ILE A 242 11.47 0.45 -0.20
N GLN A 243 10.49 1.17 -0.74
CA GLN A 243 10.46 1.59 -2.14
C GLN A 243 9.58 2.81 -2.33
N ILE A 244 9.91 3.60 -3.35
CA ILE A 244 9.06 4.66 -3.91
C ILE A 244 8.90 4.44 -5.42
N THR A 245 7.69 4.63 -5.90
CA THR A 245 7.35 4.61 -7.32
C THR A 245 6.65 5.93 -7.67
N ASP A 246 7.31 6.80 -8.42
CA ASP A 246 6.85 8.12 -8.84
C ASP A 246 6.39 8.16 -10.31
N TYR A 247 5.82 7.06 -10.75
CA TYR A 247 5.45 6.89 -12.14
C TYR A 247 4.31 7.83 -12.57
N PRO A 248 4.38 8.48 -13.76
CA PRO A 248 3.40 9.48 -14.18
C PRO A 248 1.95 9.00 -14.25
N LEU A 249 1.71 7.69 -14.33
CA LEU A 249 0.37 7.12 -14.38
C LEU A 249 -0.26 6.92 -12.99
N VAL A 250 0.47 7.10 -11.89
CA VAL A 250 -0.09 6.99 -10.52
C VAL A 250 -1.33 7.85 -10.36
N LYS A 251 -1.32 9.08 -10.92
CA LYS A 251 -2.46 10.01 -10.89
C LYS A 251 -3.73 9.49 -11.58
N ASN A 252 -3.59 8.48 -12.41
CA ASN A 252 -4.67 7.92 -13.22
C ASN A 252 -5.32 6.70 -12.56
N LEU A 253 -4.74 6.19 -11.47
CA LEU A 253 -5.36 5.13 -10.68
C LEU A 253 -6.72 5.61 -10.17
N ILE A 254 -7.71 4.73 -10.29
CA ILE A 254 -9.09 4.99 -9.83
C ILE A 254 -9.26 4.55 -8.38
N GLU A 255 -10.40 4.87 -7.78
CA GLU A 255 -10.75 4.38 -6.44
C GLU A 255 -10.75 2.86 -6.37
N MET A 256 -10.18 2.30 -5.31
CA MET A 256 -9.99 0.86 -5.13
C MET A 256 -10.50 0.39 -3.77
N ASN A 257 -10.92 -0.86 -3.73
CA ASN A 257 -11.24 -1.59 -2.52
C ASN A 257 -9.95 -2.20 -1.95
N ILE A 258 -9.92 -2.41 -0.65
CA ILE A 258 -8.85 -3.15 0.03
C ILE A 258 -9.16 -4.64 -0.07
N THR A 259 -8.16 -5.43 -0.39
CA THR A 259 -8.28 -6.89 -0.49
C THR A 259 -7.24 -7.59 0.36
N LEU A 260 -7.68 -8.62 1.06
CA LEU A 260 -6.85 -9.56 1.80
C LEU A 260 -7.25 -10.96 1.42
N ASP A 261 -6.29 -11.77 1.07
CA ASP A 261 -6.51 -13.20 0.80
C ASP A 261 -5.28 -14.04 1.13
N ILE A 262 -5.49 -15.34 1.20
CA ILE A 262 -4.42 -16.33 1.22
C ILE A 262 -4.70 -17.34 0.11
N ASN A 263 -3.80 -17.45 -0.85
CA ASN A 263 -3.95 -18.37 -1.98
C ASN A 263 -2.65 -19.10 -2.29
N LEU A 264 -2.62 -19.80 -3.39
CA LEU A 264 -1.40 -20.35 -3.97
C LEU A 264 -0.76 -19.28 -4.87
N PRO A 265 0.59 -19.27 -4.99
CA PRO A 265 1.27 -18.32 -5.85
C PRO A 265 0.79 -18.36 -7.30
N THR A 266 0.71 -17.19 -7.92
CA THR A 266 0.23 -17.06 -9.31
C THR A 266 1.19 -17.61 -10.35
N ASN A 267 2.46 -17.84 -9.98
CA ASN A 267 3.48 -18.43 -10.86
C ASN A 267 3.33 -19.95 -11.11
N GLY A 268 2.26 -20.58 -10.55
CA GLY A 268 2.00 -22.00 -10.70
C GLY A 268 2.80 -22.92 -9.76
N GLU A 269 3.55 -22.37 -8.81
CA GLU A 269 4.17 -23.16 -7.75
C GLU A 269 3.08 -23.79 -6.88
N MET A 270 3.14 -25.10 -6.74
CA MET A 270 2.20 -25.86 -5.91
C MET A 270 2.85 -26.21 -4.58
N PRO A 271 2.05 -26.30 -3.50
CA PRO A 271 2.55 -26.82 -2.23
C PRO A 271 3.22 -28.19 -2.41
N LEU A 272 4.31 -28.41 -1.67
CA LEU A 272 4.96 -29.73 -1.67
C LEU A 272 3.96 -30.81 -1.26
N PRO A 273 4.10 -32.06 -1.76
CA PRO A 273 3.24 -33.17 -1.34
C PRO A 273 3.22 -33.41 0.17
N SER A 274 4.33 -33.08 0.85
CA SER A 274 4.50 -33.16 2.30
C SER A 274 3.88 -31.99 3.07
N THR A 275 3.39 -30.95 2.39
CA THR A 275 2.79 -29.79 3.05
C THR A 275 1.52 -30.16 3.80
N ILE A 276 1.47 -29.88 5.08
CA ILE A 276 0.35 -30.15 5.97
C ILE A 276 -0.58 -28.92 6.01
N PHE A 277 -1.86 -29.13 5.83
CA PHE A 277 -2.90 -28.11 5.91
C PHE A 277 -3.72 -28.25 7.20
N PRO A 278 -4.43 -27.23 7.68
CA PRO A 278 -4.63 -25.91 7.07
C PRO A 278 -3.53 -24.91 7.40
N PHE A 279 -3.36 -23.92 6.52
CA PHE A 279 -2.67 -22.68 6.85
C PHE A 279 -3.69 -21.57 7.10
N LYS A 280 -3.29 -20.59 7.90
CA LYS A 280 -4.10 -19.41 8.19
C LYS A 280 -3.28 -18.13 8.04
N LEU A 281 -3.85 -17.16 7.36
CA LEU A 281 -3.44 -15.77 7.48
C LEU A 281 -4.18 -15.18 8.66
N LEU A 282 -3.46 -14.73 9.68
CA LEU A 282 -3.99 -14.07 10.86
C LEU A 282 -3.71 -12.57 10.72
N VAL A 283 -4.76 -11.81 10.47
CA VAL A 283 -4.68 -10.35 10.31
C VAL A 283 -5.15 -9.69 11.60
N ASP A 284 -4.27 -8.89 12.21
CA ASP A 284 -4.52 -8.15 13.44
C ASP A 284 -5.46 -6.97 13.18
N TYR A 285 -5.11 -6.16 12.18
CA TYR A 285 -5.94 -5.01 11.79
C TYR A 285 -5.75 -4.62 10.32
N VAL A 286 -6.68 -3.80 9.85
CA VAL A 286 -6.55 -2.98 8.62
C VAL A 286 -6.84 -1.54 8.98
N LYS A 287 -6.00 -0.61 8.52
CA LYS A 287 -6.15 0.84 8.73
C LYS A 287 -5.95 1.60 7.42
N VAL A 288 -6.76 2.63 7.25
CA VAL A 288 -6.54 3.64 6.21
C VAL A 288 -6.48 5.00 6.88
N TYR A 289 -5.42 5.73 6.57
CA TYR A 289 -5.26 7.08 7.04
C TYR A 289 -5.37 8.05 5.87
N LYS A 290 -5.89 9.22 6.13
CA LYS A 290 -5.99 10.30 5.15
C LYS A 290 -5.39 11.59 5.67
N LEU A 291 -4.85 12.38 4.76
CA LEU A 291 -4.44 13.75 5.02
C LEU A 291 -5.68 14.65 5.05
N GLN A 292 -5.60 15.72 5.82
CA GLN A 292 -6.57 16.81 5.77
C GLN A 292 -6.04 17.94 4.87
N PHE A 293 -6.93 18.63 4.20
CA PHE A 293 -6.59 19.65 3.23
C PHE A 293 -7.13 21.04 3.64
N ASP A 294 -6.28 22.04 3.46
CA ASP A 294 -6.59 23.45 3.56
C ASP A 294 -5.85 24.19 2.43
N CYS A 295 -6.20 23.86 1.21
CA CYS A 295 -5.48 24.28 0.00
C CYS A 295 -5.72 25.73 -0.40
N SER A 296 -6.47 26.50 0.40
CA SER A 296 -6.67 27.93 0.22
C SER A 296 -5.73 28.79 1.07
N THR A 297 -5.21 28.22 2.17
CA THR A 297 -4.37 28.95 3.14
C THR A 297 -2.90 28.89 2.77
N SER A 298 -2.26 30.05 2.67
CA SER A 298 -0.81 30.19 2.61
C SER A 298 -0.28 30.55 4.00
N VAL A 299 0.74 29.82 4.43
CA VAL A 299 1.43 30.04 5.71
C VAL A 299 2.70 30.81 5.47
N ILE A 300 2.90 31.92 6.16
CA ILE A 300 4.11 32.76 6.12
C ILE A 300 4.89 32.62 7.43
N PRO A 301 6.18 32.99 7.49
CA PRO A 301 7.03 32.76 8.66
C PRO A 301 6.49 33.37 9.97
N LEU A 302 5.82 34.52 9.90
CA LEU A 302 5.24 35.19 11.07
C LEU A 302 4.03 34.44 11.66
N ASP A 303 3.30 33.69 10.85
CA ASP A 303 2.07 32.99 11.26
C ASP A 303 2.36 31.52 11.63
N PHE A 304 3.59 31.06 11.40
CA PHE A 304 3.94 29.67 11.66
C PHE A 304 4.32 29.44 13.12
N ASN A 305 3.64 28.48 13.74
CA ASN A 305 3.95 28.06 15.11
C ASN A 305 3.99 26.52 15.18
N TYR A 306 5.14 25.96 15.52
CA TYR A 306 5.36 24.51 15.62
C TYR A 306 4.40 23.81 16.60
N ALA A 307 4.00 24.48 17.68
CA ALA A 307 3.16 23.87 18.70
C ALA A 307 1.67 23.85 18.32
N THR A 308 1.25 24.70 17.39
CA THR A 308 -0.17 24.85 17.03
C THR A 308 -0.45 24.62 15.54
N PHE A 309 0.57 24.22 14.77
CA PHE A 309 0.37 23.89 13.36
C PHE A 309 -0.57 22.70 13.22
N ASP A 310 -1.59 22.84 12.36
CA ASP A 310 -2.67 21.87 12.22
C ASP A 310 -2.35 20.69 11.28
N HIS A 311 -1.15 20.64 10.76
CA HIS A 311 -0.62 19.61 9.84
C HIS A 311 -1.47 19.34 8.58
N LYS A 312 -2.38 20.23 8.23
CA LYS A 312 -3.13 20.13 6.98
C LYS A 312 -2.27 20.46 5.78
N VAL A 313 -2.58 19.87 4.64
CA VAL A 313 -1.96 20.27 3.36
C VAL A 313 -2.41 21.69 3.02
N LYS A 314 -1.47 22.62 2.96
CA LYS A 314 -1.73 24.05 2.72
C LYS A 314 -1.61 24.40 1.24
N LYS A 315 -1.99 25.62 0.85
CA LYS A 315 -1.69 26.15 -0.48
C LYS A 315 -0.19 26.30 -0.67
N SER A 316 0.47 27.01 0.24
CA SER A 316 1.91 27.17 0.29
C SER A 316 2.38 27.37 1.73
N ILE A 317 3.63 27.03 2.00
CA ILE A 317 4.26 27.23 3.31
C ILE A 317 5.62 27.86 3.07
N THR A 318 5.90 28.97 3.78
CA THR A 318 7.22 29.60 3.80
C THR A 318 7.72 29.65 5.23
N LEU A 319 8.93 29.17 5.45
CA LEU A 319 9.65 29.20 6.73
C LEU A 319 10.92 30.04 6.60
N GLY A 320 11.37 30.67 7.69
CA GLY A 320 12.57 31.51 7.68
C GLY A 320 12.92 32.02 9.06
N GLN A 321 13.76 33.02 9.14
CA GLN A 321 14.26 33.58 10.39
C GLN A 321 13.17 34.02 11.38
N GLN A 322 11.98 34.40 10.88
CA GLN A 322 10.85 34.80 11.71
C GLN A 322 9.98 33.61 12.15
N THR A 323 10.21 32.44 11.60
CA THR A 323 9.61 31.19 12.07
C THR A 323 10.24 30.86 13.43
N GLY A 324 9.44 30.52 14.42
CA GLY A 324 9.96 30.05 15.71
C GLY A 324 10.92 28.88 15.53
N GLN A 325 11.71 28.59 16.56
CA GLN A 325 12.65 27.46 16.51
C GLN A 325 11.95 26.15 16.80
N MET A 326 12.20 25.15 15.95
CA MET A 326 11.85 23.77 16.21
C MET A 326 12.67 23.25 17.41
N GLN A 327 12.06 22.45 18.27
CA GLN A 327 12.74 21.88 19.44
C GLN A 327 13.25 20.47 19.16
N GLN A 328 14.29 20.07 19.86
CA GLN A 328 14.76 18.68 19.84
C GLN A 328 13.63 17.72 20.24
N GLY A 329 13.49 16.62 19.53
CA GLY A 329 12.43 15.62 19.76
C GLY A 329 11.07 15.99 19.19
N GLN A 330 10.93 17.15 18.53
CA GLN A 330 9.71 17.44 17.77
C GLN A 330 9.74 16.76 16.41
N SER A 331 8.57 16.31 15.97
CA SER A 331 8.32 15.85 14.62
C SER A 331 7.35 16.78 13.92
N ILE A 332 7.65 17.21 12.71
CA ILE A 332 6.78 18.05 11.91
C ILE A 332 6.77 17.60 10.46
N ALA A 333 5.58 17.49 9.90
CA ALA A 333 5.36 17.22 8.51
C ALA A 333 4.62 18.40 7.85
N LEU A 334 5.26 18.97 6.86
CA LEU A 334 4.74 20.10 6.10
C LEU A 334 4.41 19.67 4.70
N ARG A 335 3.16 19.86 4.29
CA ARG A 335 2.70 19.56 2.94
C ARG A 335 2.01 20.76 2.35
N ALA A 336 2.36 21.10 1.11
CA ALA A 336 1.73 22.20 0.40
C ALA A 336 1.51 21.84 -1.08
N LYS A 337 0.44 22.41 -1.64
CA LYS A 337 0.10 22.25 -3.05
C LYS A 337 1.14 22.91 -3.96
N ASP A 338 1.44 24.16 -3.71
CA ASP A 338 2.26 24.96 -4.60
C ASP A 338 3.75 24.80 -4.27
N PHE A 339 4.13 25.03 -3.00
CA PHE A 339 5.50 24.87 -2.53
C PHE A 339 5.61 24.88 -1.00
N VAL A 340 6.65 24.22 -0.50
CA VAL A 340 7.23 24.45 0.84
C VAL A 340 8.59 25.09 0.63
N LEU A 341 8.75 26.34 1.06
CA LEU A 341 9.96 27.14 0.89
C LEU A 341 10.63 27.38 2.24
N MET A 342 11.88 27.02 2.36
CA MET A 342 12.74 27.34 3.49
C MET A 342 13.70 28.46 3.06
N THR A 343 13.65 29.58 3.78
CA THR A 343 14.53 30.74 3.53
C THR A 343 15.61 30.83 4.59
N ASP A 344 16.51 31.81 4.46
CA ASP A 344 17.60 32.04 5.38
C ASP A 344 17.12 32.09 6.83
N GLY A 345 17.89 31.46 7.71
CA GLY A 345 17.61 31.43 9.15
C GLY A 345 16.62 30.37 9.61
N PHE A 346 16.17 29.50 8.71
CA PHE A 346 15.44 28.25 9.08
C PHE A 346 16.45 27.18 9.53
N GLU A 347 16.21 26.60 10.70
CA GLU A 347 17.08 25.56 11.27
C GLU A 347 16.27 24.39 11.79
N VAL A 348 16.77 23.17 11.55
CA VAL A 348 16.25 21.92 12.14
C VAL A 348 17.28 21.41 13.14
N PRO A 349 16.97 21.39 14.44
CA PRO A 349 17.92 20.94 15.45
C PRO A 349 18.17 19.44 15.37
N ILE A 350 19.35 19.02 15.79
CA ILE A 350 19.69 17.58 15.88
C ILE A 350 18.70 16.88 16.80
N GLY A 351 18.14 15.76 16.32
CA GLY A 351 17.15 14.96 17.05
C GLY A 351 15.70 15.45 16.91
N ALA A 352 15.45 16.37 15.98
CA ALA A 352 14.11 16.68 15.50
C ALA A 352 13.85 16.03 14.13
N ASP A 353 12.62 15.60 13.89
CA ASP A 353 12.18 15.03 12.64
C ASP A 353 11.46 16.09 11.80
N PHE A 354 12.00 16.41 10.65
CA PHE A 354 11.43 17.39 9.74
C PHE A 354 11.16 16.76 8.38
N TYR A 355 9.91 16.85 7.94
CA TYR A 355 9.48 16.42 6.64
C TYR A 355 8.79 17.56 5.89
N ALA A 356 9.14 17.77 4.63
CA ALA A 356 8.49 18.75 3.77
C ALA A 356 8.30 18.17 2.36
N ASN A 357 7.10 18.28 1.81
CA ASN A 357 6.78 17.79 0.48
C ASN A 357 5.71 18.64 -0.20
N ASN A 358 5.77 18.66 -1.53
CA ASN A 358 4.65 19.11 -2.33
C ASN A 358 3.63 17.98 -2.45
N TYR A 359 2.37 18.33 -2.21
CA TYR A 359 1.28 17.38 -2.31
C TYR A 359 0.14 17.98 -3.13
N GLU A 360 -0.19 17.35 -4.25
CA GLU A 360 -1.34 17.80 -5.05
C GLU A 360 -2.62 17.72 -4.23
N CYS A 361 -3.23 18.88 -4.06
CA CYS A 361 -4.55 18.97 -3.45
C CYS A 361 -5.61 18.62 -4.49
N ASP A 362 -6.24 17.48 -4.35
CA ASP A 362 -7.53 17.28 -4.99
C ASP A 362 -8.63 17.88 -4.11
N CYS A 363 -8.83 19.19 -4.24
CA CYS A 363 -9.82 19.92 -3.47
C CYS A 363 -11.26 19.49 -3.80
N ASN A 364 -11.47 18.59 -4.77
CA ASN A 364 -12.77 18.07 -5.16
C ASN A 364 -13.17 16.80 -4.41
N THR A 365 -12.29 16.22 -3.62
CA THR A 365 -12.55 14.97 -2.86
C THR A 365 -12.97 15.19 -1.42
N VAL A 366 -13.16 16.43 -0.98
CA VAL A 366 -13.76 16.73 0.34
C VAL A 366 -15.30 16.72 0.17
N LYS A 367 -15.89 15.55 0.15
CA LYS A 367 -17.32 15.35 0.45
C LYS A 367 -17.48 14.26 1.48
#